data_d157018dd7b7bfacada04c4f56c988f1
#
_entry.id   d157018dd7b7bfacada04c4f56c988f1
#
_cell.length_a   1.000
_cell.length_b   1.000
_cell.length_c   1.000
_cell.angle_alpha   90.00
_cell.angle_beta   90.00
_cell.angle_gamma   90.00
#
_symmetry.space_group_name_H-M   'P 1'
#
loop_
_entity.id
_entity.type
_entity.pdbx_description
1 polymer ?
#
loop_
_entity_poly.entity_id
_entity_poly.type
_entity_poly.pdbx_seq_one_letter_code
_entity_poly.pdbx_strand_id
1 'polypeptide(L)'
;MKYIIMAGGKYEHWEKPRQLCEIKGKTLIQRTSDLLKSAGVSENDIFVSTNIESIRIHCSEIGVNWLWMANNNWVVYRPGHASGYWCDAFWTLDEPACYLMGDVVFSQAAISTIVETETDDIEFFASAPPFAKEYPKRWAEPLAFKVVNQEHLKEAQAEVRKLADEHKFRRYPIAWELWQIIKQTPINKIDYTNYTAINDYSCDIDVADDVKKFEHIVVD
;
A
#
# COMPACT_ATOMS: atom_id res chain seq x y z
N MET A 1 -0.42 -7.08 -16.43
CA MET A 1 0.04 -6.84 -15.03
C MET A 1 -1.17 -6.76 -14.13
N LYS A 2 -1.16 -7.43 -12.99
CA LYS A 2 -2.24 -7.33 -11.99
C LYS A 2 -2.02 -6.11 -11.09
N TYR A 3 -3.11 -5.45 -10.70
CA TYR A 3 -3.11 -4.34 -9.76
C TYR A 3 -3.85 -4.77 -8.50
N ILE A 4 -3.15 -4.80 -7.36
CA ILE A 4 -3.68 -5.35 -6.11
C ILE A 4 -3.75 -4.24 -5.07
N ILE A 5 -4.96 -3.85 -4.70
CA ILE A 5 -5.21 -2.92 -3.59
C ILE A 5 -5.11 -3.73 -2.30
N MET A 6 -4.10 -3.46 -1.49
CA MET A 6 -3.85 -4.17 -0.23
C MET A 6 -4.76 -3.61 0.86
N ALA A 7 -5.81 -4.32 1.20
CA ALA A 7 -6.87 -3.86 2.09
C ALA A 7 -7.11 -4.82 3.25
N GLY A 8 -6.20 -4.84 4.19
CA GLY A 8 -6.28 -5.67 5.37
C GLY A 8 -5.68 -5.03 6.62
N GLY A 9 -5.46 -5.87 7.63
CA GLY A 9 -4.96 -5.43 8.93
C GLY A 9 -6.06 -4.95 9.88
N LYS A 10 -5.72 -4.87 11.17
CA LYS A 10 -6.59 -4.34 12.22
C LYS A 10 -6.14 -2.94 12.60
N TYR A 11 -7.11 -2.04 12.69
CA TYR A 11 -6.90 -0.66 13.12
C TYR A 11 -7.69 -0.42 14.40
N GLU A 12 -7.02 -0.38 15.54
CA GLU A 12 -7.65 -0.38 16.87
C GLU A 12 -8.55 0.84 17.15
N HIS A 13 -8.33 1.93 16.42
CA HIS A 13 -9.05 3.20 16.66
C HIS A 13 -10.10 3.51 15.60
N TRP A 14 -10.45 2.52 14.77
CA TRP A 14 -11.44 2.69 13.71
C TRP A 14 -12.63 1.77 13.92
N GLU A 15 -13.84 2.33 13.88
CA GLU A 15 -15.09 1.56 13.97
C GLU A 15 -15.30 0.62 12.78
N LYS A 16 -14.79 1.01 11.61
CA LYS A 16 -14.79 0.24 10.36
C LYS A 16 -13.39 0.23 9.73
N PRO A 17 -13.08 -0.71 8.83
CA PRO A 17 -11.82 -0.68 8.08
C PRO A 17 -11.61 0.68 7.40
N ARG A 18 -10.41 1.26 7.53
CA ARG A 18 -10.06 2.56 6.93
C ARG A 18 -10.35 2.61 5.43
N GLN A 19 -10.13 1.49 4.74
CA GLN A 19 -10.34 1.31 3.32
C GLN A 19 -11.81 1.50 2.88
N LEU A 20 -12.75 1.39 3.83
CA LEU A 20 -14.18 1.64 3.64
C LEU A 20 -14.60 3.06 4.06
N CYS A 21 -13.66 3.93 4.42
CA CYS A 21 -13.95 5.34 4.60
C CYS A 21 -14.30 5.97 3.26
N GLU A 22 -15.27 6.86 3.27
CA GLU A 22 -15.75 7.54 2.08
C GLU A 22 -15.16 8.94 1.97
N ILE A 23 -14.77 9.31 0.76
CA ILE A 23 -14.38 10.65 0.35
C ILE A 23 -15.19 10.99 -0.89
N LYS A 24 -15.94 12.07 -0.87
CA LYS A 24 -16.88 12.45 -1.93
C LYS A 24 -17.86 11.32 -2.30
N GLY A 25 -18.35 10.61 -1.28
CA GLY A 25 -19.36 9.56 -1.44
C GLY A 25 -18.85 8.24 -2.06
N LYS A 26 -17.52 8.06 -2.17
CA LYS A 26 -16.90 6.80 -2.63
C LYS A 26 -15.90 6.31 -1.62
N THR A 27 -15.88 5.00 -1.35
CA THR A 27 -14.85 4.39 -0.49
C THR A 27 -13.46 4.48 -1.13
N LEU A 28 -12.39 4.39 -0.33
CA LEU A 28 -11.02 4.40 -0.86
C LEU A 28 -10.81 3.30 -1.89
N ILE A 29 -11.32 2.10 -1.64
CA ILE A 29 -11.25 0.97 -2.58
C ILE A 29 -11.93 1.33 -3.90
N GLN A 30 -13.14 1.87 -3.85
CA GLN A 30 -13.88 2.26 -5.04
C GLN A 30 -13.15 3.35 -5.82
N ARG A 31 -12.68 4.40 -5.12
CA ARG A 31 -11.90 5.49 -5.73
C ARG A 31 -10.65 4.96 -6.45
N THR A 32 -9.85 4.15 -5.76
CA THR A 32 -8.61 3.61 -6.33
C THR A 32 -8.91 2.73 -7.54
N SER A 33 -9.96 1.89 -7.48
CA SER A 33 -10.40 1.07 -8.62
C SER A 33 -10.85 1.94 -9.81
N ASP A 34 -11.62 3.00 -9.57
CA ASP A 34 -12.09 3.91 -10.61
C ASP A 34 -10.91 4.67 -11.26
N LEU A 35 -9.95 5.13 -10.47
CA LEU A 35 -8.75 5.80 -10.95
C LEU A 35 -7.87 4.87 -11.81
N LEU A 36 -7.71 3.60 -11.41
CA LEU A 36 -7.00 2.60 -12.20
C LEU A 36 -7.69 2.36 -13.54
N LYS A 37 -9.01 2.21 -13.55
CA LYS A 37 -9.79 2.07 -14.79
C LYS A 37 -9.64 3.31 -15.67
N SER A 38 -9.67 4.51 -15.11
CA SER A 38 -9.45 5.77 -15.84
C SER A 38 -8.04 5.89 -16.42
N ALA A 39 -7.04 5.23 -15.81
CA ALA A 39 -5.68 5.11 -16.34
C ALA A 39 -5.51 3.97 -17.35
N GLY A 40 -6.60 3.33 -17.81
CA GLY A 40 -6.58 2.28 -18.83
C GLY A 40 -6.36 0.86 -18.32
N VAL A 41 -6.34 0.64 -17.00
CA VAL A 41 -6.23 -0.71 -16.45
C VAL A 41 -7.55 -1.46 -16.63
N SER A 42 -7.49 -2.68 -17.19
CA SER A 42 -8.66 -3.55 -17.31
C SER A 42 -9.21 -3.91 -15.93
N GLU A 43 -10.52 -3.86 -15.76
CA GLU A 43 -11.19 -4.26 -14.51
C GLU A 43 -10.91 -5.72 -14.13
N ASN A 44 -10.62 -6.59 -15.12
CA ASN A 44 -10.20 -7.97 -14.90
C ASN A 44 -8.78 -8.09 -14.29
N ASP A 45 -8.01 -7.01 -14.28
CA ASP A 45 -6.67 -6.94 -13.71
C ASP A 45 -6.62 -6.19 -12.38
N ILE A 46 -7.77 -5.69 -11.89
CA ILE A 46 -7.88 -4.99 -10.61
C ILE A 46 -8.42 -5.94 -9.54
N PHE A 47 -7.68 -6.07 -8.44
CA PHE A 47 -8.02 -6.94 -7.31
C PHE A 47 -7.87 -6.19 -5.99
N VAL A 48 -8.62 -6.63 -4.99
CA VAL A 48 -8.45 -6.22 -3.59
C VAL A 48 -8.01 -7.43 -2.79
N SER A 49 -6.85 -7.39 -2.17
CA SER A 49 -6.43 -8.45 -1.23
C SER A 49 -6.89 -8.08 0.18
N THR A 50 -7.62 -8.99 0.84
CA THR A 50 -8.17 -8.72 2.16
C THR A 50 -8.36 -9.99 2.99
N ASN A 51 -8.36 -9.84 4.31
CA ASN A 51 -8.79 -10.84 5.29
C ASN A 51 -9.99 -10.34 6.12
N ILE A 52 -10.66 -9.29 5.64
CA ILE A 52 -11.76 -8.61 6.33
C ILE A 52 -13.05 -8.82 5.55
N GLU A 53 -14.01 -9.48 6.19
CA GLU A 53 -15.28 -9.88 5.56
C GLU A 53 -16.09 -8.69 5.02
N SER A 54 -16.14 -7.57 5.76
CA SER A 54 -16.86 -6.36 5.30
C SER A 54 -16.25 -5.76 4.04
N ILE A 55 -14.92 -5.85 3.86
CA ILE A 55 -14.25 -5.43 2.62
C ILE A 55 -14.59 -6.38 1.48
N ARG A 56 -14.58 -7.69 1.71
CA ARG A 56 -14.96 -8.69 0.71
C ARG A 56 -16.39 -8.46 0.20
N ILE A 57 -17.34 -8.24 1.13
CA ILE A 57 -18.74 -7.94 0.79
C ILE A 57 -18.80 -6.67 -0.07
N HIS A 58 -18.16 -5.60 0.39
CA HIS A 58 -18.13 -4.33 -0.35
C HIS A 58 -17.55 -4.47 -1.75
N CYS A 59 -16.46 -5.22 -1.94
CA CYS A 59 -15.89 -5.50 -3.27
C CYS A 59 -16.92 -6.18 -4.18
N SER A 60 -17.70 -7.14 -3.65
CA SER A 60 -18.75 -7.81 -4.41
C SER A 60 -19.89 -6.85 -4.80
N GLU A 61 -20.24 -5.91 -3.91
CA GLU A 61 -21.28 -4.89 -4.19
C GLU A 61 -20.87 -3.90 -5.28
N ILE A 62 -19.60 -3.49 -5.32
CA ILE A 62 -19.08 -2.54 -6.32
C ILE A 62 -18.48 -3.22 -7.56
N GLY A 63 -18.54 -4.56 -7.65
CA GLY A 63 -18.06 -5.31 -8.81
C GLY A 63 -16.53 -5.34 -8.97
N VAL A 64 -15.76 -5.24 -7.89
CA VAL A 64 -14.29 -5.34 -7.91
C VAL A 64 -13.87 -6.75 -7.50
N ASN A 65 -12.92 -7.35 -8.22
CA ASN A 65 -12.39 -8.67 -7.87
C ASN A 65 -11.67 -8.64 -6.51
N TRP A 66 -11.71 -9.73 -5.78
CA TRP A 66 -11.05 -9.82 -4.49
C TRP A 66 -10.28 -11.13 -4.32
N LEU A 67 -9.23 -11.08 -3.49
CA LEU A 67 -8.36 -12.18 -3.12
C LEU A 67 -8.44 -12.35 -1.60
N TRP A 68 -8.86 -13.54 -1.15
CA TRP A 68 -9.00 -13.80 0.28
C TRP A 68 -7.68 -14.28 0.88
N MET A 69 -7.11 -13.48 1.76
CA MET A 69 -5.94 -13.83 2.55
C MET A 69 -6.37 -14.65 3.77
N ALA A 70 -6.32 -15.98 3.67
CA ALA A 70 -6.69 -16.87 4.77
C ALA A 70 -5.79 -16.74 6.01
N ASN A 71 -4.56 -16.32 5.83
CA ASN A 71 -3.60 -16.12 6.90
C ASN A 71 -3.57 -14.64 7.33
N ASN A 72 -3.76 -14.39 8.62
CA ASN A 72 -3.57 -13.06 9.20
C ASN A 72 -2.08 -12.72 9.39
N ASN A 73 -1.18 -13.24 8.57
CA ASN A 73 0.25 -13.09 8.73
C ASN A 73 0.76 -11.64 8.62
N TRP A 74 -0.08 -10.75 8.14
CA TRP A 74 0.18 -9.31 7.99
C TRP A 74 -0.60 -8.45 8.99
N VAL A 75 -1.22 -9.06 9.99
CA VAL A 75 -1.71 -8.31 11.15
C VAL A 75 -0.51 -7.75 11.87
N VAL A 76 -0.45 -6.44 11.95
CA VAL A 76 0.66 -5.64 12.49
C VAL A 76 1.29 -6.30 13.70
N TYR A 77 2.56 -6.67 13.56
CA TYR A 77 3.38 -7.18 14.67
C TYR A 77 3.50 -6.12 15.75
N ARG A 78 3.19 -6.54 16.97
CA ARG A 78 3.61 -5.81 18.17
C ARG A 78 4.56 -6.68 18.95
N PRO A 79 5.64 -6.14 19.55
CA PRO A 79 6.53 -6.93 20.38
C PRO A 79 5.75 -7.76 21.40
N GLY A 80 6.00 -9.07 21.43
CA GLY A 80 5.29 -10.03 22.29
C GLY A 80 4.03 -10.68 21.71
N HIS A 81 3.64 -10.35 20.49
CA HIS A 81 2.55 -11.02 19.76
C HIS A 81 3.12 -11.82 18.59
N ALA A 82 2.82 -13.11 18.55
CA ALA A 82 3.15 -13.99 17.42
C ALA A 82 2.20 -13.68 16.25
N SER A 83 2.54 -12.71 15.44
CA SER A 83 1.81 -12.37 14.20
C SER A 83 2.80 -12.13 13.09
N GLY A 84 2.38 -12.32 11.85
CA GLY A 84 3.24 -12.21 10.69
C GLY A 84 3.84 -10.82 10.48
N TYR A 85 4.64 -10.71 9.46
CA TYR A 85 5.33 -9.48 9.10
C TYR A 85 4.50 -8.66 8.12
N TRP A 86 4.65 -7.33 8.15
CA TRP A 86 3.99 -6.45 7.20
C TRP A 86 4.28 -6.85 5.74
N CYS A 87 5.51 -7.28 5.44
CA CYS A 87 5.88 -7.74 4.10
C CYS A 87 5.11 -8.99 3.64
N ASP A 88 4.43 -9.70 4.53
CA ASP A 88 3.58 -10.85 4.18
C ASP A 88 2.20 -10.43 3.64
N ALA A 89 1.89 -9.12 3.63
CA ALA A 89 0.68 -8.57 3.03
C ALA A 89 0.66 -8.61 1.50
N PHE A 90 1.81 -8.78 0.86
CA PHE A 90 1.90 -8.94 -0.59
C PHE A 90 1.33 -10.29 -0.99
N TRP A 91 0.32 -10.28 -1.85
CA TRP A 91 -0.20 -11.50 -2.44
C TRP A 91 0.84 -12.12 -3.35
N THR A 92 1.24 -13.36 -3.07
CA THR A 92 2.25 -14.05 -3.87
C THR A 92 1.69 -14.41 -5.23
N LEU A 93 2.31 -13.92 -6.30
CA LEU A 93 2.03 -14.23 -7.69
C LEU A 93 3.30 -14.74 -8.38
N ASP A 94 3.11 -15.40 -9.54
CA ASP A 94 4.19 -15.78 -10.44
C ASP A 94 4.21 -14.87 -11.69
N GLU A 95 3.40 -13.81 -11.70
CA GLU A 95 3.30 -12.82 -12.76
C GLU A 95 3.52 -11.39 -12.21
N PRO A 96 3.89 -10.42 -13.06
CA PRO A 96 4.05 -9.03 -12.65
C PRO A 96 2.79 -8.45 -11.99
N ALA A 97 2.99 -7.76 -10.86
CA ALA A 97 1.91 -7.13 -10.11
C ALA A 97 2.30 -5.75 -9.58
N CYS A 98 1.32 -4.87 -9.46
CA CYS A 98 1.44 -3.59 -8.76
C CYS A 98 0.60 -3.65 -7.48
N TYR A 99 1.24 -3.48 -6.34
CA TYR A 99 0.61 -3.49 -5.01
C TYR A 99 0.41 -2.06 -4.53
N LEU A 100 -0.85 -1.64 -4.38
CA LEU A 100 -1.22 -0.30 -3.92
C LEU A 100 -1.66 -0.36 -2.46
N MET A 101 -1.24 0.61 -1.65
CA MET A 101 -1.70 0.72 -0.26
C MET A 101 -3.19 1.07 -0.24
N GLY A 102 -3.99 0.24 0.43
CA GLY A 102 -5.46 0.34 0.39
C GLY A 102 -6.05 1.45 1.24
N ASP A 103 -5.26 2.07 2.10
CA ASP A 103 -5.62 3.20 2.96
C ASP A 103 -5.14 4.55 2.43
N VAL A 104 -4.67 4.59 1.19
CA VAL A 104 -4.20 5.80 0.51
C VAL A 104 -5.32 6.46 -0.29
N VAL A 105 -5.41 7.78 -0.20
CA VAL A 105 -6.18 8.64 -1.09
C VAL A 105 -5.29 9.01 -2.27
N PHE A 106 -5.48 8.34 -3.38
CA PHE A 106 -4.72 8.64 -4.60
C PHE A 106 -5.33 9.78 -5.40
N SER A 107 -4.49 10.56 -6.05
CA SER A 107 -4.86 11.43 -7.17
C SER A 107 -4.85 10.65 -8.49
N GLN A 108 -5.50 11.18 -9.54
CA GLN A 108 -5.40 10.62 -10.89
C GLN A 108 -3.95 10.68 -11.39
N ALA A 109 -3.23 11.77 -11.12
CA ALA A 109 -1.84 11.93 -11.54
C ALA A 109 -0.92 10.88 -10.89
N ALA A 110 -1.13 10.58 -9.61
CA ALA A 110 -0.38 9.52 -8.92
C ALA A 110 -0.62 8.15 -9.56
N ILE A 111 -1.87 7.80 -9.80
CA ILE A 111 -2.22 6.52 -10.44
C ILE A 111 -1.66 6.45 -11.87
N SER A 112 -1.76 7.53 -12.67
CA SER A 112 -1.16 7.57 -14.01
C SER A 112 0.36 7.35 -13.93
N THR A 113 1.05 8.04 -13.02
CA THR A 113 2.50 7.84 -12.81
C THR A 113 2.82 6.38 -12.46
N ILE A 114 2.07 5.77 -11.53
CA ILE A 114 2.28 4.37 -11.13
C ILE A 114 2.03 3.42 -12.31
N VAL A 115 0.98 3.65 -13.10
CA VAL A 115 0.63 2.79 -14.24
C VAL A 115 1.65 2.91 -15.36
N GLU A 116 2.08 4.12 -15.70
CA GLU A 116 2.94 4.43 -16.84
C GLU A 116 4.44 4.17 -16.58
N THR A 117 4.89 4.21 -15.33
CA THR A 117 6.31 3.95 -14.99
C THR A 117 6.70 2.53 -15.39
N GLU A 118 7.70 2.41 -16.24
CA GLU A 118 8.30 1.14 -16.64
C GLU A 118 9.39 0.71 -15.65
N THR A 119 9.45 -0.58 -15.37
CA THR A 119 10.54 -1.21 -14.60
C THR A 119 10.68 -2.64 -15.05
N ASP A 120 11.88 -3.19 -14.96
CA ASP A 120 12.21 -4.59 -15.20
C ASP A 120 12.43 -5.39 -13.91
N ASP A 121 12.42 -4.72 -12.75
CA ASP A 121 12.61 -5.33 -11.45
C ASP A 121 11.50 -4.89 -10.47
N ILE A 122 11.81 -4.06 -9.50
CA ILE A 122 10.86 -3.52 -8.52
C ILE A 122 10.99 -2.01 -8.46
N GLU A 123 9.86 -1.31 -8.60
CA GLU A 123 9.76 0.13 -8.39
C GLU A 123 8.90 0.45 -7.18
N PHE A 124 9.35 1.39 -6.36
CA PHE A 124 8.65 1.85 -5.17
C PHE A 124 8.20 3.30 -5.33
N PHE A 125 6.93 3.55 -5.05
CA PHE A 125 6.31 4.86 -5.12
C PHE A 125 5.98 5.34 -3.71
N ALA A 126 6.39 6.56 -3.41
CA ALA A 126 6.11 7.19 -2.12
C ALA A 126 5.89 8.70 -2.27
N SER A 127 5.18 9.31 -1.32
CA SER A 127 5.06 10.76 -1.26
C SER A 127 6.36 11.40 -0.80
N ALA A 128 6.70 12.57 -1.33
CA ALA A 128 7.86 13.34 -0.86
C ALA A 128 7.47 14.30 0.28
N PRO A 129 8.18 14.33 1.43
CA PRO A 129 7.90 15.27 2.50
C PRO A 129 8.50 16.67 2.19
N PRO A 130 7.85 17.77 2.55
CA PRO A 130 6.41 17.89 2.85
C PRO A 130 5.62 17.82 1.55
N PHE A 131 4.79 16.78 1.38
CA PHE A 131 4.16 16.53 0.09
C PHE A 131 3.04 17.51 -0.25
N ALA A 132 2.32 18.05 0.73
CA ALA A 132 1.34 19.11 0.54
C ALA A 132 1.39 20.10 1.71
N LYS A 133 1.08 21.38 1.45
CA LYS A 133 1.00 22.38 2.51
C LYS A 133 -0.15 22.10 3.46
N GLU A 134 -1.25 21.63 2.91
CA GLU A 134 -2.49 21.28 3.63
C GLU A 134 -2.34 20.01 4.47
N TYR A 135 -1.40 19.15 4.10
CA TYR A 135 -1.15 17.87 4.76
C TYR A 135 0.36 17.57 4.87
N PRO A 136 1.12 18.36 5.64
CA PRO A 136 2.56 18.18 5.74
C PRO A 136 2.92 16.95 6.57
N LYS A 137 3.64 16.01 5.97
CA LYS A 137 4.26 14.87 6.66
C LYS A 137 5.78 15.08 6.76
N ARG A 138 6.39 14.53 7.81
CA ARG A 138 7.85 14.62 8.01
C ARG A 138 8.64 13.51 7.32
N TRP A 139 7.92 12.48 6.88
CA TRP A 139 8.46 11.32 6.18
C TRP A 139 7.68 11.07 4.90
N ALA A 140 8.30 10.37 3.97
CA ALA A 140 7.63 9.94 2.77
C ALA A 140 6.69 8.76 3.08
N GLU A 141 5.43 8.86 2.66
CA GLU A 141 4.45 7.79 2.84
C GLU A 141 4.55 6.78 1.71
N PRO A 142 4.59 5.48 2.01
CA PRO A 142 4.51 4.42 1.01
C PRO A 142 3.17 4.45 0.28
N LEU A 143 3.19 4.40 -1.05
CA LEU A 143 1.99 4.42 -1.87
C LEU A 143 1.79 3.13 -2.65
N ALA A 144 2.84 2.63 -3.33
CA ALA A 144 2.76 1.42 -4.12
C ALA A 144 4.12 0.76 -4.36
N PHE A 145 4.09 -0.54 -4.65
CA PHE A 145 5.20 -1.31 -5.22
C PHE A 145 4.78 -1.90 -6.55
N LYS A 146 5.51 -1.61 -7.62
CA LYS A 146 5.36 -2.25 -8.92
C LYS A 146 6.45 -3.31 -9.05
N VAL A 147 6.03 -4.58 -9.11
CA VAL A 147 6.92 -5.73 -9.03
C VAL A 147 6.82 -6.51 -10.33
N VAL A 148 7.87 -6.52 -11.11
CA VAL A 148 8.04 -7.36 -12.29
C VAL A 148 8.79 -8.63 -11.89
N ASN A 149 9.84 -8.50 -11.10
CA ASN A 149 10.63 -9.61 -10.59
C ASN A 149 10.07 -10.11 -9.24
N GLN A 150 9.13 -11.04 -9.30
CA GLN A 150 8.49 -11.61 -8.11
C GLN A 150 9.47 -12.44 -7.26
N GLU A 151 10.51 -13.03 -7.86
CA GLU A 151 11.51 -13.79 -7.10
C GLU A 151 12.35 -12.85 -6.24
N HIS A 152 12.78 -11.71 -6.77
CA HIS A 152 13.48 -10.69 -5.99
C HIS A 152 12.64 -10.18 -4.80
N LEU A 153 11.32 -10.00 -4.99
CA LEU A 153 10.43 -9.66 -3.88
C LEU A 153 10.41 -10.75 -2.81
N LYS A 154 10.30 -12.03 -3.20
CA LYS A 154 10.29 -13.17 -2.26
C LYS A 154 11.59 -13.28 -1.48
N GLU A 155 12.73 -13.10 -2.14
CA GLU A 155 14.06 -13.07 -1.50
C GLU A 155 14.16 -11.92 -0.48
N ALA A 156 13.74 -10.72 -0.87
CA ALA A 156 13.74 -9.55 0.01
C ALA A 156 12.82 -9.75 1.24
N GLN A 157 11.64 -10.33 1.06
CA GLN A 157 10.74 -10.67 2.16
C GLN A 157 11.37 -11.69 3.11
N ALA A 158 12.04 -12.72 2.59
CA ALA A 158 12.74 -13.71 3.40
C ALA A 158 13.86 -13.08 4.23
N GLU A 159 14.63 -12.17 3.65
CA GLU A 159 15.69 -11.45 4.36
C GLU A 159 15.11 -10.48 5.41
N VAL A 160 14.01 -9.77 5.13
CA VAL A 160 13.31 -8.96 6.14
C VAL A 160 12.90 -9.80 7.33
N ARG A 161 12.30 -10.99 7.14
CA ARG A 161 11.90 -11.88 8.24
C ARG A 161 13.10 -12.30 9.06
N LYS A 162 14.15 -12.78 8.41
CA LYS A 162 15.40 -13.21 9.08
C LYS A 162 16.00 -12.08 9.93
N LEU A 163 16.15 -10.89 9.37
CA LEU A 163 16.71 -9.73 10.08
C LEU A 163 15.80 -9.24 11.21
N ALA A 164 14.48 -9.36 11.06
CA ALA A 164 13.54 -9.04 12.13
C ALA A 164 13.64 -10.04 13.29
N ASP A 165 13.74 -11.35 13.02
CA ASP A 165 13.94 -12.40 14.01
C ASP A 165 15.28 -12.23 14.75
N GLU A 166 16.31 -11.74 14.07
CA GLU A 166 17.61 -11.38 14.64
C GLU A 166 17.62 -10.02 15.34
N HIS A 167 16.49 -9.31 15.45
CA HIS A 167 16.37 -7.99 16.08
C HIS A 167 17.30 -6.92 15.48
N LYS A 168 17.55 -6.98 14.15
CA LYS A 168 18.45 -6.04 13.46
C LYS A 168 17.79 -4.70 13.12
N PHE A 169 16.45 -4.65 13.06
CA PHE A 169 15.73 -3.40 12.84
C PHE A 169 15.52 -2.61 14.14
N ARG A 170 15.56 -1.28 14.03
CA ARG A 170 15.28 -0.38 15.17
C ARG A 170 13.81 -0.31 15.53
N ARG A 171 12.94 -0.61 14.56
CA ARG A 171 11.49 -0.66 14.71
C ARG A 171 10.97 -1.87 13.95
N TYR A 172 9.68 -2.10 14.07
CA TYR A 172 9.01 -3.11 13.26
C TYR A 172 9.17 -2.78 11.76
N PRO A 173 9.67 -3.72 10.93
CA PRO A 173 9.90 -3.47 9.51
C PRO A 173 8.58 -3.36 8.73
N ILE A 174 8.46 -2.31 7.95
CA ILE A 174 7.36 -2.04 7.05
C ILE A 174 7.90 -1.76 5.63
N ALA A 175 7.18 -1.00 4.82
CA ALA A 175 7.52 -0.73 3.43
C ALA A 175 8.95 -0.21 3.21
N TRP A 176 9.42 0.72 4.05
CA TRP A 176 10.74 1.32 3.91
C TRP A 176 11.87 0.34 4.19
N GLU A 177 11.73 -0.50 5.19
CA GLU A 177 12.73 -1.53 5.49
C GLU A 177 12.77 -2.59 4.39
N LEU A 178 11.61 -2.99 3.84
CA LEU A 178 11.57 -3.87 2.67
C LEU A 178 12.27 -3.23 1.46
N TRP A 179 12.00 -1.94 1.20
CA TRP A 179 12.64 -1.21 0.10
C TRP A 179 14.16 -1.12 0.26
N GLN A 180 14.65 -0.86 1.48
CA GLN A 180 16.09 -0.83 1.76
C GLN A 180 16.75 -2.19 1.51
N ILE A 181 16.09 -3.29 1.84
CA ILE A 181 16.59 -4.65 1.52
C ILE A 181 16.63 -4.85 0.01
N ILE A 182 15.57 -4.52 -0.73
CA ILE A 182 15.53 -4.59 -2.20
C ILE A 182 16.68 -3.79 -2.82
N LYS A 183 16.93 -2.59 -2.32
CA LYS A 183 18.00 -1.69 -2.84
C LYS A 183 19.38 -1.96 -2.22
N GLN A 184 19.49 -2.97 -1.33
CA GLN A 184 20.74 -3.33 -0.64
C GLN A 184 21.38 -2.12 0.09
N THR A 185 20.55 -1.27 0.67
CA THR A 185 20.99 -0.11 1.44
C THR A 185 21.03 -0.41 2.94
N PRO A 186 21.84 0.33 3.76
CA PRO A 186 21.93 0.08 5.19
C PRO A 186 20.60 0.23 5.92
N ILE A 187 20.25 -0.75 6.78
CA ILE A 187 18.98 -0.80 7.52
C ILE A 187 19.02 -0.13 8.90
N ASN A 188 20.17 0.36 9.33
CA ASN A 188 20.35 0.99 10.64
C ASN A 188 19.67 2.37 10.78
N LYS A 189 19.27 2.97 9.66
CA LYS A 189 18.52 4.22 9.58
C LYS A 189 17.65 4.16 8.32
N ILE A 190 16.41 4.64 8.42
CA ILE A 190 15.57 4.78 7.24
C ILE A 190 16.14 5.88 6.36
N ASP A 191 16.37 5.52 5.11
CA ASP A 191 16.83 6.40 4.04
C ASP A 191 15.68 6.60 3.03
N TYR A 192 15.10 7.80 3.02
CA TYR A 192 14.01 8.17 2.11
C TYR A 192 14.58 8.57 0.74
N THR A 193 15.28 7.63 0.07
CA THR A 193 15.90 7.84 -1.24
C THR A 193 15.59 6.70 -2.21
N ASN A 194 15.98 6.89 -3.46
CA ASN A 194 15.91 5.87 -4.51
C ASN A 194 14.50 5.33 -4.80
N TYR A 195 13.47 6.16 -4.70
CA TYR A 195 12.09 5.83 -5.02
C TYR A 195 11.50 6.84 -6.01
N THR A 196 10.45 6.47 -6.73
CA THR A 196 9.69 7.41 -7.56
C THR A 196 8.76 8.24 -6.69
N ALA A 197 9.06 9.55 -6.62
CA ALA A 197 8.34 10.50 -5.77
C ALA A 197 7.00 10.91 -6.41
N ILE A 198 5.92 10.76 -5.66
CA ILE A 198 4.61 11.33 -5.97
C ILE A 198 4.50 12.67 -5.23
N ASN A 199 4.41 13.77 -5.98
CA ASN A 199 4.45 15.15 -5.46
C ASN A 199 3.09 15.83 -5.56
N ASP A 200 2.04 15.19 -5.05
CA ASP A 200 0.70 15.73 -4.99
C ASP A 200 0.04 15.46 -3.62
N TYR A 201 -1.29 15.50 -3.54
CA TYR A 201 -1.99 15.26 -2.27
C TYR A 201 -2.10 13.78 -1.89
N SER A 202 -1.62 12.84 -2.71
CA SER A 202 -1.75 11.40 -2.44
C SER A 202 -1.06 11.02 -1.14
N CYS A 203 -1.84 10.48 -0.20
CA CYS A 203 -1.38 10.12 1.14
C CYS A 203 -2.33 9.12 1.79
N ASP A 204 -1.85 8.45 2.83
CA ASP A 204 -2.64 7.56 3.66
C ASP A 204 -3.57 8.32 4.61
N ILE A 205 -4.57 7.60 5.11
CA ILE A 205 -5.47 8.05 6.17
C ILE A 205 -5.08 7.35 7.47
N ASP A 206 -4.57 8.12 8.44
CA ASP A 206 -4.20 7.60 9.75
C ASP A 206 -5.30 7.77 10.80
N VAL A 207 -6.02 8.88 10.76
CA VAL A 207 -7.06 9.24 11.72
C VAL A 207 -8.33 9.74 11.02
N ALA A 208 -9.46 9.70 11.73
CA ALA A 208 -10.75 10.12 11.16
C ALA A 208 -10.78 11.59 10.69
N ASP A 209 -9.95 12.45 11.26
CA ASP A 209 -9.86 13.85 10.82
C ASP A 209 -9.16 14.00 9.45
N ASP A 210 -8.39 13.01 9.01
CA ASP A 210 -7.78 13.02 7.68
C ASP A 210 -8.85 12.89 6.60
N VAL A 211 -9.90 12.10 6.84
CA VAL A 211 -11.06 12.00 5.94
C VAL A 211 -11.65 13.37 5.64
N LYS A 212 -11.86 14.19 6.68
CA LYS A 212 -12.40 15.55 6.52
C LYS A 212 -11.48 16.46 5.71
N LYS A 213 -10.16 16.33 5.90
CA LYS A 213 -9.17 17.08 5.09
C LYS A 213 -9.25 16.70 3.62
N PHE A 214 -9.29 15.41 3.33
CA PHE A 214 -9.37 14.92 1.96
C PHE A 214 -10.70 15.26 1.28
N GLU A 215 -11.81 15.38 2.00
CA GLU A 215 -13.08 15.90 1.47
C GLU A 215 -12.95 17.31 0.85
N HIS A 216 -12.00 18.12 1.31
CA HIS A 216 -11.73 19.46 0.78
C HIS A 216 -10.65 19.47 -0.30
N ILE A 217 -9.69 18.56 -0.25
CA ILE A 217 -8.53 18.53 -1.14
C ILE A 217 -8.84 17.83 -2.46
N VAL A 218 -9.61 16.73 -2.39
CA VAL A 218 -9.92 15.91 -3.58
C VAL A 218 -10.83 16.70 -4.53
N VAL A 219 -10.36 16.86 -5.74
CA VAL A 219 -11.13 17.39 -6.88
C VAL A 219 -11.54 16.18 -7.73
N ASP A 220 -12.85 16.02 -7.97
CA ASP A 220 -13.39 14.96 -8.86
C ASP A 220 -13.16 15.30 -10.31
#